data_f80626027ad5f7d37f475f18ece45610
#
_entry.id   f80626027ad5f7d37f475f18ece45610
#
_cell.length_a   1.000
_cell.length_b   1.000
_cell.length_c   1.000
_cell.angle_alpha   90.00
_cell.angle_beta   90.00
_cell.angle_gamma   90.00
#
_symmetry.space_group_name_H-M   'P 1'
#
loop_
_entity.id
_entity.type
_entity.pdbx_description
1 polymer ?
#
loop_
_entity_poly.entity_id
_entity_poly.type
_entity_poly.pdbx_seq_one_letter_code
_entity_poly.pdbx_strand_id
1 'polypeptide(L)'
;MAVSAHEVTTMKRYEYNLYHWCEQAASRIKFKPDRKKVINELFDHAIERFEDLSSKGLDDDEAEKRTLESMGDADALSFRLAVIHRPFWGYFMRTCQVLLIIILCLGIIPVWNYLDDLQLQDHPPFLDFDPYEPSSYGDDTGRTLLHLSHPSDSFSTDGSTFKLTDAVIYTSTRSDGTVSAPILRFQIRQSSLLPITELDDYFASNYTSIAARFLVIDSLGNTYNGYWGKVKSHSMNFHSYSVQSGLFTVSYECWINDFPTQAQWVDICYERDGRSYTMRIDLTGGTVR
;
A
#
# COMPACT_ATOMS: atom_id res chain seq x y z
N MET A 1 -24.83 12.85 23.09
CA MET A 1 -25.05 11.84 24.13
C MET A 1 -26.49 11.38 24.03
N ALA A 2 -26.82 10.09 24.05
CA ALA A 2 -28.19 9.66 24.23
C ALA A 2 -28.45 9.84 25.72
N VAL A 3 -29.52 10.57 26.09
CA VAL A 3 -29.97 10.61 27.46
C VAL A 3 -30.17 9.15 27.88
N SER A 4 -29.33 8.66 28.75
CA SER A 4 -29.38 7.28 29.26
C SER A 4 -30.69 7.11 30.05
N ALA A 5 -31.26 5.91 30.04
CA ALA A 5 -32.42 5.60 30.86
C ALA A 5 -32.24 5.98 32.35
N HIS A 6 -30.99 6.16 32.78
CA HIS A 6 -30.65 6.59 34.13
C HIS A 6 -30.77 8.11 34.32
N GLU A 7 -30.62 8.93 33.26
CA GLU A 7 -30.77 10.39 33.35
C GLU A 7 -32.22 10.82 33.38
N VAL A 8 -33.14 10.06 32.78
CA VAL A 8 -34.58 10.35 32.82
C VAL A 8 -35.16 10.23 34.22
N THR A 9 -34.55 9.44 35.11
CA THR A 9 -35.02 9.24 36.48
C THR A 9 -34.72 10.43 37.41
N THR A 10 -33.85 11.36 37.00
CA THR A 10 -33.44 12.54 37.76
C THR A 10 -33.96 13.87 37.22
N MET A 11 -34.63 13.85 36.06
CA MET A 11 -35.18 15.05 35.44
C MET A 11 -36.35 15.61 36.24
N LYS A 12 -36.38 16.93 36.42
CA LYS A 12 -37.53 17.61 36.97
C LYS A 12 -38.75 17.47 36.04
N ARG A 13 -39.96 17.55 36.58
CA ARG A 13 -41.20 17.35 35.80
C ARG A 13 -41.29 18.25 34.58
N TYR A 14 -40.94 19.54 34.70
CA TYR A 14 -40.96 20.49 33.59
C TYR A 14 -39.91 20.14 32.53
N GLU A 15 -38.72 19.71 32.92
CA GLU A 15 -37.69 19.29 31.94
C GLU A 15 -38.17 18.12 31.10
N TYR A 16 -38.86 17.14 31.74
CA TYR A 16 -39.45 16.00 31.03
C TYR A 16 -40.49 16.44 30.01
N ASN A 17 -41.39 17.35 30.36
CA ASN A 17 -42.45 17.82 29.49
C ASN A 17 -41.90 18.64 28.30
N LEU A 18 -40.92 19.51 28.54
CA LEU A 18 -40.22 20.26 27.50
C LEU A 18 -39.46 19.33 26.57
N TYR A 19 -38.75 18.32 27.10
CA TYR A 19 -38.03 17.32 26.28
C TYR A 19 -39.00 16.51 25.42
N HIS A 20 -40.12 16.06 25.98
CA HIS A 20 -41.12 15.32 25.23
C HIS A 20 -41.72 16.14 24.06
N TRP A 21 -41.97 17.43 24.27
CA TRP A 21 -42.38 18.33 23.20
C TRP A 21 -41.31 18.41 22.09
N CYS A 22 -40.02 18.51 22.45
CA CYS A 22 -38.93 18.54 21.49
C CYS A 22 -38.82 17.22 20.71
N GLU A 23 -39.02 16.06 21.36
CA GLU A 23 -39.07 14.76 20.68
C GLU A 23 -40.23 14.66 19.68
N GLN A 24 -41.40 15.19 20.03
CA GLN A 24 -42.56 15.23 19.15
C GLN A 24 -42.28 16.15 17.96
N ALA A 25 -41.73 17.35 18.19
CA ALA A 25 -41.35 18.28 17.14
C ALA A 25 -40.30 17.72 16.17
N ALA A 26 -39.36 16.88 16.65
CA ALA A 26 -38.37 16.25 15.81
C ALA A 26 -38.77 14.84 15.27
N SER A 27 -39.98 14.37 15.58
CA SER A 27 -40.41 12.98 15.31
C SER A 27 -40.33 12.57 13.85
N ARG A 28 -40.57 13.49 12.92
CA ARG A 28 -40.55 13.23 11.47
C ARG A 28 -39.18 13.29 10.81
N ILE A 29 -38.13 13.70 11.54
CA ILE A 29 -36.76 13.68 11.04
C ILE A 29 -36.27 12.22 10.99
N LYS A 30 -36.09 11.69 9.76
CA LYS A 30 -35.72 10.27 9.56
C LYS A 30 -34.22 10.00 9.81
N PHE A 31 -33.34 10.97 9.59
CA PHE A 31 -31.92 10.82 9.82
C PHE A 31 -31.59 10.98 11.30
N LYS A 32 -31.33 9.87 11.99
CA LYS A 32 -31.18 9.85 13.46
C LYS A 32 -30.16 10.85 14.02
N PRO A 33 -28.96 11.09 13.41
CA PRO A 33 -28.03 12.08 13.92
C PRO A 33 -28.59 13.51 13.92
N ASP A 34 -29.26 13.92 12.84
CA ASP A 34 -29.88 15.25 12.74
C ASP A 34 -31.03 15.36 13.74
N ARG A 35 -31.88 14.32 13.83
CA ARG A 35 -32.98 14.29 14.79
C ARG A 35 -32.49 14.58 16.19
N LYS A 36 -31.41 13.89 16.61
CA LYS A 36 -30.84 14.08 17.94
C LYS A 36 -30.28 15.49 18.15
N LYS A 37 -29.61 16.04 17.11
CA LYS A 37 -29.08 17.39 17.17
C LYS A 37 -30.21 18.42 17.32
N VAL A 38 -31.28 18.27 16.53
CA VAL A 38 -32.44 19.18 16.59
C VAL A 38 -33.17 19.07 17.94
N ILE A 39 -33.31 17.85 18.51
CA ILE A 39 -33.90 17.70 19.85
C ILE A 39 -33.08 18.47 20.89
N ASN A 40 -31.76 18.33 20.87
CA ASN A 40 -30.91 19.03 21.83
C ASN A 40 -31.00 20.55 21.67
N GLU A 41 -30.93 21.07 20.42
CA GLU A 41 -31.04 22.52 20.15
C GLU A 41 -32.40 23.08 20.59
N LEU A 42 -33.49 22.37 20.30
CA LEU A 42 -34.82 22.79 20.73
C LEU A 42 -34.96 22.76 22.27
N PHE A 43 -34.39 21.74 22.90
CA PHE A 43 -34.42 21.59 24.34
C PHE A 43 -33.61 22.68 25.05
N ASP A 44 -32.42 23.00 24.56
CA ASP A 44 -31.60 24.09 25.09
C ASP A 44 -32.37 25.42 25.04
N HIS A 45 -33.01 25.73 23.89
CA HIS A 45 -33.85 26.94 23.77
C HIS A 45 -35.08 26.89 24.67
N ALA A 46 -35.70 25.73 24.86
CA ALA A 46 -36.84 25.61 25.77
C ALA A 46 -36.43 25.85 27.23
N ILE A 47 -35.31 25.32 27.65
CA ILE A 47 -34.77 25.52 29.01
C ILE A 47 -34.39 27.01 29.21
N GLU A 48 -33.66 27.61 28.26
CA GLU A 48 -33.29 29.02 28.34
C GLU A 48 -34.54 29.90 28.49
N ARG A 49 -35.61 29.62 27.72
CA ARG A 49 -36.85 30.31 27.79
C ARG A 49 -37.58 30.13 29.13
N PHE A 50 -37.59 28.91 29.65
CA PHE A 50 -38.16 28.58 30.94
C PHE A 50 -37.44 29.34 32.06
N GLU A 51 -36.11 29.35 32.06
CA GLU A 51 -35.28 30.04 33.06
C GLU A 51 -35.52 31.56 33.02
N ASP A 52 -35.63 32.14 31.84
CA ASP A 52 -35.97 33.58 31.69
C ASP A 52 -37.33 33.92 32.31
N LEU A 53 -38.34 33.04 32.15
CA LEU A 53 -39.68 33.26 32.72
C LEU A 53 -39.67 33.03 34.24
N SER A 54 -38.98 32.00 34.73
CA SER A 54 -38.85 31.73 36.15
C SER A 54 -38.08 32.84 36.87
N SER A 55 -37.04 33.42 36.25
CA SER A 55 -36.28 34.54 36.81
C SER A 55 -37.10 35.82 36.92
N LYS A 56 -38.18 35.96 36.15
CA LYS A 56 -39.16 37.07 36.23
C LYS A 56 -40.23 36.86 37.33
N GLY A 57 -40.09 35.79 38.11
CA GLY A 57 -40.95 35.49 39.25
C GLY A 57 -42.21 34.70 38.92
N LEU A 58 -42.26 34.03 37.75
CA LEU A 58 -43.35 33.11 37.47
C LEU A 58 -43.11 31.80 38.24
N ASP A 59 -44.20 31.18 38.65
CA ASP A 59 -44.17 29.80 39.18
C ASP A 59 -43.78 28.80 38.10
N ASP A 60 -43.17 27.66 38.51
CA ASP A 60 -42.64 26.67 37.59
C ASP A 60 -43.71 26.12 36.62
N ASP A 61 -44.94 25.89 37.10
CA ASP A 61 -46.03 25.38 36.26
C ASP A 61 -46.50 26.44 35.24
N GLU A 62 -46.55 27.74 35.61
CA GLU A 62 -46.91 28.83 34.71
C GLU A 62 -45.77 29.14 33.73
N ALA A 63 -44.50 29.06 34.19
CA ALA A 63 -43.33 29.24 33.32
C ALA A 63 -43.25 28.12 32.26
N GLU A 64 -43.49 26.84 32.62
CA GLU A 64 -43.58 25.71 31.71
C GLU A 64 -44.66 25.92 30.64
N LYS A 65 -45.88 26.27 31.08
CA LYS A 65 -47.01 26.49 30.20
C LYS A 65 -46.72 27.57 29.17
N ARG A 66 -46.20 28.72 29.61
CA ARG A 66 -45.88 29.88 28.71
C ARG A 66 -44.71 29.53 27.78
N THR A 67 -43.75 28.73 28.23
CA THR A 67 -42.69 28.21 27.37
C THR A 67 -43.25 27.38 26.25
N LEU A 68 -44.08 26.38 26.54
CA LEU A 68 -44.72 25.53 25.55
C LEU A 68 -45.64 26.33 24.59
N GLU A 69 -46.42 27.28 25.13
CA GLU A 69 -47.25 28.16 24.28
C GLU A 69 -46.42 29.02 23.32
N SER A 70 -45.25 29.52 23.75
CA SER A 70 -44.33 30.30 22.91
C SER A 70 -43.64 29.48 21.83
N MET A 71 -43.40 28.18 22.08
CA MET A 71 -42.81 27.24 21.13
C MET A 71 -43.80 26.78 20.06
N GLY A 72 -45.12 26.90 20.32
CA GLY A 72 -46.17 26.63 19.37
C GLY A 72 -46.50 25.14 19.22
N ASP A 73 -47.10 24.77 18.11
CA ASP A 73 -47.55 23.39 17.84
C ASP A 73 -46.40 22.54 17.35
N ALA A 74 -46.06 21.47 18.14
CA ALA A 74 -45.02 20.54 17.84
C ALA A 74 -45.25 19.78 16.53
N ASP A 75 -46.51 19.42 16.21
CA ASP A 75 -46.81 18.71 14.97
C ASP A 75 -46.60 19.58 13.73
N ALA A 76 -47.03 20.83 13.76
CA ALA A 76 -46.79 21.79 12.69
C ALA A 76 -45.30 22.02 12.47
N LEU A 77 -44.50 22.12 13.56
CA LEU A 77 -43.06 22.27 13.47
C LEU A 77 -42.40 20.99 12.92
N SER A 78 -42.90 19.83 13.29
CA SER A 78 -42.35 18.54 12.80
C SER A 78 -42.39 18.40 11.28
N PHE A 79 -43.44 18.88 10.63
CA PHE A 79 -43.55 18.90 9.17
C PHE A 79 -42.51 19.81 8.54
N ARG A 80 -42.31 21.02 9.09
CA ARG A 80 -41.32 21.98 8.57
C ARG A 80 -39.90 21.44 8.72
N LEU A 81 -39.57 20.88 9.86
CA LEU A 81 -38.25 20.27 10.14
C LEU A 81 -37.99 19.06 9.22
N ALA A 82 -38.98 18.23 8.91
CA ALA A 82 -38.85 17.10 8.00
C ALA A 82 -38.52 17.54 6.56
N VAL A 83 -38.99 18.69 6.13
CA VAL A 83 -38.68 19.25 4.79
C VAL A 83 -37.25 19.77 4.73
N ILE A 84 -36.78 20.41 5.81
CA ILE A 84 -35.40 20.96 5.90
C ILE A 84 -34.39 19.84 6.04
N HIS A 85 -34.64 18.90 6.97
CA HIS A 85 -33.75 17.78 7.28
C HIS A 85 -34.05 16.54 6.41
N ARG A 86 -33.82 16.67 5.10
CA ARG A 86 -33.99 15.55 4.16
C ARG A 86 -32.99 14.44 4.44
N PRO A 87 -33.44 13.19 4.68
CA PRO A 87 -32.56 12.09 5.07
C PRO A 87 -31.50 11.74 4.01
N PHE A 88 -31.80 12.02 2.74
CA PHE A 88 -30.89 11.75 1.62
C PHE A 88 -29.55 12.43 1.80
N TRP A 89 -29.51 13.72 2.16
CA TRP A 89 -28.27 14.46 2.33
C TRP A 89 -27.42 13.94 3.49
N GLY A 90 -28.06 13.59 4.60
CA GLY A 90 -27.37 13.03 5.76
C GLY A 90 -26.69 11.70 5.46
N TYR A 91 -27.41 10.78 4.81
CA TYR A 91 -26.84 9.50 4.40
C TYR A 91 -25.77 9.66 3.31
N PHE A 92 -26.01 10.51 2.31
CA PHE A 92 -25.06 10.80 1.24
C PHE A 92 -23.74 11.31 1.79
N MET A 93 -23.76 12.35 2.64
CA MET A 93 -22.54 12.88 3.26
C MET A 93 -21.78 11.82 4.07
N ARG A 94 -22.51 10.98 4.81
CA ARG A 94 -21.88 9.92 5.59
C ARG A 94 -21.26 8.83 4.72
N THR A 95 -21.93 8.48 3.61
CA THR A 95 -21.37 7.54 2.62
C THR A 95 -20.12 8.11 1.98
N CYS A 96 -20.12 9.39 1.60
CA CYS A 96 -18.93 10.05 1.05
C CYS A 96 -17.77 10.08 2.05
N GLN A 97 -18.03 10.33 3.34
CA GLN A 97 -17.00 10.29 4.38
C GLN A 97 -16.38 8.89 4.52
N VAL A 98 -17.21 7.84 4.55
CA VAL A 98 -16.74 6.46 4.63
C VAL A 98 -15.92 6.09 3.39
N LEU A 99 -16.40 6.44 2.19
CA LEU A 99 -15.65 6.22 0.94
C LEU A 99 -14.31 6.97 0.94
N LEU A 100 -14.28 8.20 1.42
CA LEU A 100 -13.04 8.98 1.54
C LEU A 100 -12.04 8.27 2.47
N ILE A 101 -12.49 7.79 3.62
CA ILE A 101 -11.63 7.04 4.56
C ILE A 101 -11.09 5.77 3.89
N ILE A 102 -11.93 5.03 3.18
CA ILE A 102 -11.52 3.82 2.46
C ILE A 102 -10.45 4.17 1.40
N ILE A 103 -10.65 5.23 0.61
CA ILE A 103 -9.70 5.68 -0.41
C ILE A 103 -8.38 6.11 0.23
N LEU A 104 -8.42 6.83 1.36
CA LEU A 104 -7.22 7.22 2.10
C LEU A 104 -6.48 5.99 2.65
N CYS A 105 -7.19 5.04 3.24
CA CYS A 105 -6.57 3.80 3.74
C CYS A 105 -5.94 2.98 2.60
N LEU A 106 -6.62 2.85 1.47
CA LEU A 106 -6.07 2.16 0.30
C LEU A 106 -4.88 2.91 -0.32
N GLY A 107 -4.85 4.25 -0.22
CA GLY A 107 -3.76 5.08 -0.71
C GLY A 107 -2.50 5.05 0.18
N ILE A 108 -2.65 4.81 1.48
CA ILE A 108 -1.51 4.74 2.42
C ILE A 108 -0.61 3.54 2.11
N ILE A 109 -1.18 2.39 1.75
CA ILE A 109 -0.41 1.16 1.47
C ILE A 109 0.59 1.36 0.32
N PRO A 110 0.19 1.84 -0.88
CA PRO A 110 1.15 2.07 -1.97
C PRO A 110 2.16 3.17 -1.66
N VAL A 111 1.77 4.22 -0.93
CA VAL A 111 2.70 5.27 -0.50
C VAL A 111 3.75 4.70 0.46
N TRP A 112 3.35 3.88 1.42
CA TRP A 112 4.26 3.23 2.35
C TRP A 112 5.26 2.31 1.61
N ASN A 113 4.76 1.47 0.71
CA ASN A 113 5.62 0.60 -0.10
C ASN A 113 6.57 1.41 -1.00
N TYR A 114 6.12 2.53 -1.56
CA TYR A 114 6.96 3.43 -2.33
C TYR A 114 8.07 4.08 -1.49
N LEU A 115 7.77 4.50 -0.27
CA LEU A 115 8.75 5.06 0.66
C LEU A 115 9.75 4.00 1.13
N ASP A 116 9.28 2.78 1.39
CA ASP A 116 10.12 1.64 1.74
C ASP A 116 11.07 1.30 0.58
N ASP A 117 10.57 1.31 -0.64
CA ASP A 117 11.36 1.12 -1.86
C ASP A 117 12.40 2.22 -2.10
N LEU A 118 12.09 3.48 -1.76
CA LEU A 118 13.05 4.58 -1.83
C LEU A 118 14.17 4.42 -0.78
N GLN A 119 13.86 3.98 0.43
CA GLN A 119 14.89 3.72 1.45
C GLN A 119 15.82 2.58 1.04
N LEU A 120 15.28 1.58 0.35
CA LEU A 120 16.08 0.47 -0.19
C LEU A 120 16.93 0.86 -1.40
N GLN A 121 16.56 1.94 -2.13
CA GLN A 121 17.42 2.49 -3.17
C GLN A 121 18.74 3.06 -2.61
N ASP A 122 18.72 3.59 -1.38
CA ASP A 122 19.91 4.15 -0.73
C ASP A 122 20.85 3.05 -0.19
N HIS A 123 20.32 1.83 -0.01
CA HIS A 123 21.09 0.67 0.45
C HIS A 123 20.73 -0.56 -0.40
N PRO A 124 21.19 -0.61 -1.65
CA PRO A 124 20.97 -1.81 -2.47
C PRO A 124 21.61 -3.00 -1.75
N PRO A 125 20.89 -4.13 -1.61
CA PRO A 125 21.39 -5.32 -0.90
C PRO A 125 22.68 -5.91 -1.48
N PHE A 126 23.11 -5.43 -2.64
CA PHE A 126 24.37 -5.77 -3.28
C PHE A 126 25.59 -4.96 -2.80
N LEU A 127 25.39 -3.77 -2.20
CA LEU A 127 26.48 -2.96 -1.68
C LEU A 127 27.05 -3.53 -0.37
N ASP A 128 26.29 -4.35 0.34
CA ASP A 128 26.78 -5.18 1.44
C ASP A 128 27.43 -6.48 0.91
N PHE A 129 28.06 -6.44 -0.27
CA PHE A 129 28.96 -7.48 -0.68
C PHE A 129 30.16 -7.45 0.29
N ASP A 130 29.96 -8.05 1.45
CA ASP A 130 31.05 -8.32 2.36
C ASP A 130 31.87 -9.48 1.79
N PRO A 131 33.11 -9.23 1.33
CA PRO A 131 33.97 -10.29 0.84
C PRO A 131 34.24 -11.36 1.92
N TYR A 132 33.92 -11.09 3.18
CA TYR A 132 34.12 -11.98 4.32
C TYR A 132 32.82 -12.65 4.81
N GLU A 133 31.66 -12.29 4.27
CA GLU A 133 30.41 -12.95 4.65
C GLU A 133 30.36 -14.35 4.01
N PRO A 134 30.48 -15.44 4.79
CA PRO A 134 30.33 -16.78 4.24
C PRO A 134 28.91 -16.92 3.68
N SER A 135 28.78 -17.50 2.48
CA SER A 135 27.45 -17.76 1.97
C SER A 135 26.72 -18.65 2.97
N SER A 136 25.44 -18.32 3.29
CA SER A 136 24.59 -19.15 4.16
C SER A 136 24.32 -20.55 3.58
N TYR A 137 24.81 -20.83 2.39
CA TYR A 137 24.70 -22.07 1.66
C TYR A 137 26.07 -22.52 1.17
N GLY A 138 26.86 -23.15 2.02
CA GLY A 138 28.05 -23.84 1.59
C GLY A 138 29.31 -23.54 2.41
N ASP A 139 30.39 -24.30 2.10
CA ASP A 139 31.71 -24.19 2.74
C ASP A 139 32.57 -23.00 2.26
N ASP A 140 31.94 -21.91 1.79
CA ASP A 140 32.65 -20.73 1.29
C ASP A 140 33.25 -19.93 2.44
N THR A 141 34.56 -19.73 2.43
CA THR A 141 35.31 -19.00 3.45
C THR A 141 35.64 -17.57 3.06
N GLY A 142 35.42 -17.19 1.81
CA GLY A 142 35.65 -15.84 1.35
C GLY A 142 35.28 -15.63 -0.11
N ARG A 143 35.09 -14.39 -0.49
CA ARG A 143 34.78 -13.99 -1.88
C ARG A 143 35.78 -12.96 -2.36
N THR A 144 36.19 -13.06 -3.62
CA THR A 144 37.06 -12.08 -4.26
C THR A 144 36.31 -11.37 -5.36
N LEU A 145 36.12 -10.08 -5.20
CA LEU A 145 35.50 -9.21 -6.20
C LEU A 145 36.41 -9.06 -7.41
N LEU A 146 35.93 -9.38 -8.60
CA LEU A 146 36.64 -9.20 -9.88
C LEU A 146 36.18 -7.95 -10.62
N HIS A 147 34.89 -7.66 -10.58
CA HIS A 147 34.31 -6.51 -11.29
C HIS A 147 33.01 -6.05 -10.61
N LEU A 148 32.79 -4.73 -10.55
CA LEU A 148 31.56 -4.10 -10.08
C LEU A 148 31.10 -3.08 -11.13
N SER A 149 29.84 -3.16 -11.52
CA SER A 149 29.20 -2.25 -12.46
C SER A 149 27.82 -1.81 -11.93
N HIS A 150 27.45 -0.58 -12.22
CA HIS A 150 26.14 -0.02 -11.88
C HIS A 150 25.39 0.32 -13.18
N PRO A 151 24.84 -0.69 -13.88
CA PRO A 151 24.08 -0.45 -15.09
C PRO A 151 22.81 0.33 -14.76
N SER A 152 22.39 1.20 -15.68
CA SER A 152 21.16 2.00 -15.52
C SER A 152 20.13 1.72 -16.61
N ASP A 153 20.38 0.73 -17.47
CA ASP A 153 19.50 0.38 -18.57
C ASP A 153 18.14 -0.10 -18.07
N SER A 154 17.11 0.28 -18.80
CA SER A 154 15.73 -0.07 -18.47
C SER A 154 14.85 -0.14 -19.71
N PHE A 155 13.77 -0.91 -19.63
CA PHE A 155 12.70 -0.89 -20.62
C PHE A 155 11.33 -0.99 -19.93
N SER A 156 10.28 -0.60 -20.66
CA SER A 156 8.90 -0.69 -20.17
C SER A 156 8.04 -1.50 -21.14
N THR A 157 7.25 -2.41 -20.59
CA THR A 157 6.29 -3.24 -21.33
C THR A 157 5.14 -3.64 -20.41
N ASP A 158 3.93 -3.72 -20.95
CA ASP A 158 2.71 -4.19 -20.27
C ASP A 158 2.42 -3.51 -18.91
N GLY A 159 2.70 -2.21 -18.80
CA GLY A 159 2.51 -1.45 -17.57
C GLY A 159 3.57 -1.68 -16.50
N SER A 160 4.58 -2.50 -16.79
CA SER A 160 5.75 -2.72 -15.93
C SER A 160 7.00 -2.09 -16.53
N THR A 161 7.88 -1.59 -15.69
CA THR A 161 9.23 -1.12 -16.04
C THR A 161 10.24 -2.04 -15.39
N PHE A 162 11.16 -2.54 -16.19
CA PHE A 162 12.30 -3.36 -15.77
C PHE A 162 13.56 -2.51 -15.82
N LYS A 163 14.34 -2.51 -14.77
CA LYS A 163 15.57 -1.74 -14.65
C LYS A 163 16.68 -2.61 -14.06
N LEU A 164 17.86 -2.55 -14.67
CA LEU A 164 19.09 -3.06 -14.07
C LEU A 164 19.59 -2.08 -13.01
N THR A 165 20.00 -2.59 -11.86
CA THR A 165 20.51 -1.75 -10.77
C THR A 165 21.98 -1.97 -10.51
N ASP A 166 22.40 -3.22 -10.34
CA ASP A 166 23.77 -3.57 -9.95
C ASP A 166 24.19 -4.86 -10.65
N ALA A 167 25.48 -4.99 -10.92
CA ALA A 167 26.10 -6.19 -11.43
C ALA A 167 27.51 -6.38 -10.85
N VAL A 168 27.81 -7.59 -10.44
CA VAL A 168 29.09 -7.95 -9.82
C VAL A 168 29.61 -9.27 -10.39
N ILE A 169 30.93 -9.34 -10.65
CA ILE A 169 31.63 -10.59 -10.95
C ILE A 169 32.56 -10.89 -9.79
N TYR A 170 32.44 -12.10 -9.24
CA TYR A 170 33.26 -12.54 -8.12
C TYR A 170 33.61 -14.04 -8.24
N THR A 171 34.61 -14.44 -7.48
CA THR A 171 34.94 -15.84 -7.22
C THR A 171 34.75 -16.12 -5.74
N SER A 172 34.37 -17.34 -5.36
CA SER A 172 34.34 -17.76 -3.96
C SER A 172 35.47 -18.75 -3.67
N THR A 173 35.99 -18.69 -2.44
CA THR A 173 37.01 -19.60 -1.94
C THR A 173 36.34 -20.54 -0.94
N ARG A 174 36.47 -21.86 -1.15
CA ARG A 174 35.96 -22.88 -0.24
C ARG A 174 36.88 -23.11 0.93
N SER A 175 36.36 -23.77 1.96
CA SER A 175 37.13 -24.17 3.15
C SER A 175 38.34 -25.04 2.86
N ASP A 176 38.33 -25.76 1.74
CA ASP A 176 39.46 -26.59 1.26
C ASP A 176 40.51 -25.79 0.46
N GLY A 177 40.32 -24.46 0.35
CA GLY A 177 41.20 -23.56 -0.40
C GLY A 177 40.96 -23.57 -1.92
N THR A 178 39.98 -24.30 -2.42
CA THR A 178 39.63 -24.27 -3.85
C THR A 178 38.87 -22.98 -4.19
N VAL A 179 39.25 -22.37 -5.32
CA VAL A 179 38.56 -21.18 -5.83
C VAL A 179 37.52 -21.58 -6.85
N SER A 180 36.29 -21.07 -6.71
CA SER A 180 35.22 -21.32 -7.68
C SER A 180 35.52 -20.68 -9.02
N ALA A 181 34.86 -21.16 -10.08
CA ALA A 181 34.75 -20.40 -11.31
C ALA A 181 34.05 -19.04 -11.06
N PRO A 182 34.33 -18.02 -11.89
CA PRO A 182 33.71 -16.72 -11.75
C PRO A 182 32.18 -16.80 -11.86
N ILE A 183 31.50 -16.00 -11.03
CA ILE A 183 30.05 -15.91 -10.99
C ILE A 183 29.67 -14.47 -11.34
N LEU A 184 28.85 -14.27 -12.37
CA LEU A 184 28.22 -13.00 -12.62
C LEU A 184 26.89 -12.98 -11.86
N ARG A 185 26.70 -11.96 -11.01
CA ARG A 185 25.47 -11.72 -10.25
C ARG A 185 24.95 -10.32 -10.59
N PHE A 186 23.67 -10.19 -10.87
CA PHE A 186 23.07 -8.92 -11.20
C PHE A 186 21.63 -8.86 -10.69
N GLN A 187 21.11 -7.64 -10.55
CA GLN A 187 19.78 -7.40 -10.05
C GLN A 187 18.90 -6.72 -11.12
N ILE A 188 17.67 -7.24 -11.27
CA ILE A 188 16.62 -6.63 -12.08
C ILE A 188 15.50 -6.19 -11.14
N ARG A 189 15.14 -4.92 -11.22
CA ARG A 189 13.97 -4.38 -10.52
C ARG A 189 12.83 -4.23 -11.50
N GLN A 190 11.70 -4.84 -11.18
CA GLN A 190 10.42 -4.64 -11.86
C GLN A 190 9.57 -3.68 -11.02
N SER A 191 9.05 -2.62 -11.63
CA SER A 191 8.05 -1.73 -11.04
C SER A 191 6.81 -1.67 -11.92
N SER A 192 5.62 -1.55 -11.34
CA SER A 192 4.35 -1.53 -12.05
C SER A 192 3.39 -0.52 -11.45
N LEU A 193 2.51 0.07 -12.28
CA LEU A 193 1.39 0.91 -11.81
C LEU A 193 0.24 0.09 -11.22
N LEU A 194 0.16 -1.19 -11.55
CA LEU A 194 -0.80 -2.14 -10.99
C LEU A 194 -0.07 -3.06 -10.00
N PRO A 195 -0.78 -3.57 -8.97
CA PRO A 195 -0.19 -4.52 -8.05
C PRO A 195 0.42 -5.70 -8.81
N ILE A 196 1.69 -5.99 -8.53
CA ILE A 196 2.37 -7.17 -9.04
C ILE A 196 1.86 -8.33 -8.18
N THR A 197 1.00 -9.14 -8.74
CA THR A 197 0.53 -10.35 -8.06
C THR A 197 1.57 -11.43 -8.27
N GLU A 198 2.35 -11.76 -7.24
CA GLU A 198 3.25 -12.91 -7.22
C GLU A 198 2.52 -14.26 -7.41
N LEU A 199 1.19 -14.23 -7.44
CA LEU A 199 0.33 -15.39 -7.65
C LEU A 199 0.68 -16.19 -8.91
N ASP A 200 1.21 -15.52 -9.95
CA ASP A 200 1.68 -16.20 -11.16
C ASP A 200 2.96 -17.01 -10.92
N ASP A 201 3.80 -16.64 -9.93
CA ASP A 201 5.04 -17.36 -9.62
C ASP A 201 4.84 -18.46 -8.56
N TYR A 202 3.91 -18.29 -7.63
CA TYR A 202 3.69 -19.25 -6.54
C TYR A 202 2.78 -20.44 -6.93
N PHE A 203 1.79 -20.23 -7.80
CA PHE A 203 0.89 -21.28 -8.29
C PHE A 203 1.32 -21.90 -9.61
N ALA A 204 2.13 -21.23 -10.39
CA ALA A 204 2.79 -21.84 -11.52
C ALA A 204 3.93 -22.72 -11.00
N SER A 205 3.56 -23.82 -10.40
CA SER A 205 4.48 -24.86 -9.97
C SER A 205 5.55 -25.08 -11.05
N ASN A 206 6.75 -24.65 -10.76
CA ASN A 206 8.03 -25.08 -11.34
C ASN A 206 8.55 -24.44 -12.64
N TYR A 207 7.88 -23.49 -13.35
CA TYR A 207 8.39 -23.13 -14.69
C TYR A 207 8.23 -21.67 -15.11
N THR A 208 7.77 -20.77 -14.26
CA THR A 208 7.55 -19.36 -14.63
C THR A 208 8.38 -18.37 -13.80
N SER A 209 9.58 -18.73 -13.40
CA SER A 209 10.49 -17.74 -12.82
C SER A 209 10.74 -16.65 -13.88
N ILE A 210 10.95 -15.43 -13.46
CA ILE A 210 11.30 -14.33 -14.36
C ILE A 210 12.52 -14.66 -15.21
N ALA A 211 13.42 -15.51 -14.70
CA ALA A 211 14.55 -16.07 -15.42
C ALA A 211 14.15 -16.81 -16.71
N ALA A 212 12.98 -17.45 -16.74
CA ALA A 212 12.49 -18.11 -17.94
C ALA A 212 12.07 -17.13 -19.04
N ARG A 213 11.89 -15.86 -18.72
CA ARG A 213 11.49 -14.80 -19.66
C ARG A 213 12.68 -14.05 -20.23
N PHE A 214 13.87 -14.22 -19.67
CA PHE A 214 15.08 -13.53 -20.11
C PHE A 214 16.04 -14.51 -20.79
N LEU A 215 16.53 -14.11 -21.94
CA LEU A 215 17.66 -14.70 -22.60
C LEU A 215 18.87 -13.81 -22.36
N VAL A 216 19.93 -14.33 -21.78
CA VAL A 216 21.16 -13.58 -21.54
C VAL A 216 22.22 -13.99 -22.55
N ILE A 217 22.87 -13.02 -23.17
CA ILE A 217 23.91 -13.23 -24.20
C ILE A 217 25.15 -12.41 -23.82
N ASP A 218 26.30 -13.04 -23.77
CA ASP A 218 27.56 -12.31 -23.56
C ASP A 218 28.26 -11.89 -24.89
N SER A 219 29.28 -11.06 -24.74
CA SER A 219 30.06 -10.56 -25.91
C SER A 219 30.85 -11.64 -26.65
N LEU A 220 30.96 -12.84 -26.10
CA LEU A 220 31.62 -14.00 -26.74
C LEU A 220 30.62 -14.86 -27.51
N GLY A 221 29.32 -14.52 -27.42
CA GLY A 221 28.24 -15.26 -28.08
C GLY A 221 27.70 -16.43 -27.28
N ASN A 222 28.09 -16.57 -25.99
CA ASN A 222 27.47 -17.58 -25.14
C ASN A 222 26.07 -17.12 -24.76
N THR A 223 25.16 -18.10 -24.69
CA THR A 223 23.76 -17.86 -24.32
C THR A 223 23.45 -18.58 -22.99
N TYR A 224 22.80 -17.85 -22.09
CA TYR A 224 22.40 -18.32 -20.78
C TYR A 224 20.87 -18.27 -20.71
N ASN A 225 20.27 -19.42 -20.46
CA ASN A 225 18.82 -19.56 -20.47
C ASN A 225 18.36 -20.18 -19.16
N GLY A 226 17.42 -19.52 -18.48
CA GLY A 226 16.82 -19.99 -17.23
C GLY A 226 15.85 -21.16 -17.39
N TYR A 227 15.75 -21.78 -18.54
CA TYR A 227 14.78 -22.82 -18.83
C TYR A 227 15.27 -24.20 -18.39
N TRP A 228 14.64 -24.76 -17.37
CA TRP A 228 14.74 -26.18 -16.99
C TRP A 228 13.93 -27.07 -17.95
N GLY A 229 14.27 -27.10 -19.22
CA GLY A 229 13.52 -27.88 -20.19
C GLY A 229 14.38 -28.29 -21.38
N LYS A 230 14.77 -29.58 -21.45
CA LYS A 230 15.15 -30.42 -22.59
C LYS A 230 15.67 -29.71 -23.89
N VAL A 231 16.40 -28.64 -23.81
CA VAL A 231 17.15 -28.13 -24.92
C VAL A 231 18.60 -28.57 -24.76
N LYS A 232 19.05 -29.45 -25.65
CA LYS A 232 20.43 -29.91 -25.78
C LYS A 232 21.30 -28.79 -26.35
N SER A 233 21.59 -27.76 -25.60
CA SER A 233 22.73 -26.91 -25.87
C SER A 233 23.18 -26.34 -24.55
N HIS A 234 24.44 -26.47 -24.26
CA HIS A 234 25.22 -26.05 -23.10
C HIS A 234 24.47 -25.02 -22.24
N SER A 235 23.51 -25.48 -21.43
CA SER A 235 22.76 -24.65 -20.50
C SER A 235 23.69 -24.27 -19.37
N MET A 236 24.39 -23.18 -19.53
CA MET A 236 25.06 -22.56 -18.40
C MET A 236 23.98 -22.05 -17.46
N ASN A 237 24.12 -22.40 -16.19
CA ASN A 237 23.15 -22.25 -15.14
C ASN A 237 22.83 -20.77 -14.89
N PHE A 238 21.77 -20.26 -15.49
CA PHE A 238 21.16 -18.99 -15.13
C PHE A 238 20.11 -19.26 -14.07
N HIS A 239 20.25 -18.61 -12.93
CA HIS A 239 19.35 -18.73 -11.80
C HIS A 239 18.79 -17.36 -11.45
N SER A 240 17.58 -17.32 -10.92
CA SER A 240 17.00 -16.12 -10.34
C SER A 240 16.08 -16.45 -9.18
N TYR A 241 15.99 -15.55 -8.23
CA TYR A 241 14.96 -15.56 -7.18
C TYR A 241 14.54 -14.12 -6.83
N SER A 242 13.34 -13.96 -6.28
CA SER A 242 12.92 -12.67 -5.75
C SER A 242 13.58 -12.42 -4.39
N VAL A 243 14.35 -11.35 -4.29
CA VAL A 243 15.01 -10.95 -3.03
C VAL A 243 14.06 -10.12 -2.19
N GLN A 244 13.21 -9.34 -2.87
CA GLN A 244 12.31 -8.42 -2.25
C GLN A 244 11.07 -8.25 -3.12
N SER A 245 9.91 -8.37 -2.49
CA SER A 245 8.62 -8.16 -3.13
C SER A 245 7.80 -7.14 -2.37
N GLY A 246 7.44 -6.07 -3.06
CA GLY A 246 6.43 -5.10 -2.65
C GLY A 246 5.19 -5.23 -3.52
N LEU A 247 4.14 -4.47 -3.20
CA LEU A 247 2.89 -4.52 -3.95
C LEU A 247 3.06 -4.05 -5.41
N PHE A 248 3.98 -3.12 -5.67
CA PHE A 248 4.20 -2.48 -6.97
C PHE A 248 5.63 -2.64 -7.49
N THR A 249 6.50 -3.26 -6.71
CA THR A 249 7.91 -3.43 -7.03
C THR A 249 8.40 -4.79 -6.58
N VAL A 250 9.13 -5.46 -7.46
CA VAL A 250 9.81 -6.73 -7.17
C VAL A 250 11.25 -6.62 -7.62
N SER A 251 12.18 -7.01 -6.76
CA SER A 251 13.60 -7.11 -7.09
C SER A 251 13.99 -8.57 -7.25
N TYR A 252 14.55 -8.87 -8.40
CA TYR A 252 15.04 -10.20 -8.74
C TYR A 252 16.55 -10.19 -8.73
N GLU A 253 17.12 -11.14 -8.03
CA GLU A 253 18.53 -11.41 -8.09
C GLU A 253 18.78 -12.55 -9.08
N CYS A 254 19.69 -12.32 -10.01
CA CYS A 254 20.03 -13.22 -11.08
C CYS A 254 21.52 -13.55 -11.00
N TRP A 255 21.91 -14.80 -11.26
CA TRP A 255 23.31 -15.17 -11.33
C TRP A 255 23.59 -16.22 -12.40
N ILE A 256 24.80 -16.13 -12.95
CA ILE A 256 25.34 -17.04 -13.96
C ILE A 256 26.61 -17.63 -13.40
N ASN A 257 26.65 -18.95 -13.24
CA ASN A 257 27.85 -19.67 -12.83
C ASN A 257 28.78 -19.88 -14.04
N ASP A 258 30.06 -20.06 -13.78
CA ASP A 258 31.12 -20.29 -14.78
C ASP A 258 31.19 -19.17 -15.84
N PHE A 259 31.01 -17.93 -15.40
CA PHE A 259 30.97 -16.79 -16.30
C PHE A 259 32.38 -16.43 -16.83
N PRO A 260 32.54 -16.25 -18.16
CA PRO A 260 33.85 -15.93 -18.73
C PRO A 260 34.27 -14.49 -18.41
N THR A 261 35.39 -14.32 -17.71
CA THR A 261 35.92 -13.00 -17.31
C THR A 261 36.39 -12.15 -18.49
N GLN A 262 36.53 -12.73 -19.70
CA GLN A 262 36.90 -12.02 -20.93
C GLN A 262 35.72 -11.32 -21.59
N ALA A 263 34.49 -11.58 -21.15
CA ALA A 263 33.30 -10.93 -21.66
C ALA A 263 33.35 -9.41 -21.37
N GLN A 264 33.08 -8.62 -22.39
CA GLN A 264 33.10 -7.15 -22.29
C GLN A 264 31.75 -6.55 -21.95
N TRP A 265 30.69 -7.25 -22.28
CA TRP A 265 29.31 -6.86 -21.99
C TRP A 265 28.41 -8.09 -21.92
N VAL A 266 27.24 -7.89 -21.31
CA VAL A 266 26.15 -8.88 -21.25
C VAL A 266 24.86 -8.20 -21.65
N ASP A 267 24.15 -8.76 -22.62
CA ASP A 267 22.81 -8.35 -23.04
C ASP A 267 21.76 -9.24 -22.40
N ILE A 268 20.79 -8.64 -21.75
CA ILE A 268 19.63 -9.30 -21.16
C ILE A 268 18.44 -9.00 -22.08
N CYS A 269 18.07 -10.00 -22.87
CA CYS A 269 17.01 -9.91 -23.87
C CYS A 269 15.69 -10.43 -23.28
N TYR A 270 14.63 -9.67 -23.44
CA TYR A 270 13.27 -10.04 -23.06
C TYR A 270 12.39 -10.06 -24.32
N GLU A 271 11.79 -11.21 -24.58
CA GLU A 271 10.87 -11.35 -25.71
C GLU A 271 9.46 -11.63 -25.23
N ARG A 272 8.52 -10.80 -25.69
CA ARG A 272 7.10 -10.99 -25.43
C ARG A 272 6.24 -10.42 -26.55
N ASP A 273 5.26 -11.18 -27.00
CA ASP A 273 4.26 -10.78 -28.02
C ASP A 273 4.88 -10.20 -29.30
N GLY A 274 6.00 -10.80 -29.75
CA GLY A 274 6.72 -10.38 -30.97
C GLY A 274 7.52 -9.09 -30.79
N ARG A 275 7.69 -8.60 -29.58
CA ARG A 275 8.58 -7.47 -29.23
C ARG A 275 9.80 -7.99 -28.50
N SER A 276 10.96 -7.43 -28.86
CA SER A 276 12.22 -7.71 -28.18
C SER A 276 12.74 -6.44 -27.50
N TYR A 277 13.16 -6.59 -26.25
CA TYR A 277 13.76 -5.55 -25.43
C TYR A 277 15.12 -6.03 -24.95
N THR A 278 16.09 -5.14 -24.89
CA THR A 278 17.44 -5.49 -24.43
C THR A 278 17.91 -4.48 -23.41
N MET A 279 18.49 -4.98 -22.32
CA MET A 279 19.24 -4.19 -21.34
C MET A 279 20.69 -4.67 -21.36
N ARG A 280 21.66 -3.75 -21.29
CA ARG A 280 23.07 -4.09 -21.35
C ARG A 280 23.78 -3.83 -20.03
N ILE A 281 24.60 -4.78 -19.61
CA ILE A 281 25.60 -4.62 -18.56
C ILE A 281 26.96 -4.46 -19.26
N ASP A 282 27.56 -3.28 -19.13
CA ASP A 282 28.92 -3.04 -19.61
C ASP A 282 29.93 -3.49 -18.52
N LEU A 283 30.84 -4.35 -18.92
CA LEU A 283 31.86 -4.93 -18.06
C LEU A 283 33.27 -4.34 -18.32
N THR A 284 33.40 -3.36 -19.24
CA THR A 284 34.70 -2.79 -19.62
C THR A 284 35.19 -1.67 -18.71
N GLY A 285 34.31 -1.04 -17.93
CA GLY A 285 34.60 0.18 -17.17
C GLY A 285 34.62 0.04 -15.65
N GLY A 286 34.46 -1.16 -15.10
CA GLY A 286 34.33 -1.37 -13.66
C GLY A 286 35.64 -1.20 -12.88
N THR A 287 35.58 -0.48 -11.79
CA THR A 287 36.71 -0.32 -10.86
C THR A 287 36.82 -1.52 -9.95
N VAL A 288 37.90 -2.28 -10.07
CA VAL A 288 38.38 -3.14 -8.98
C VAL A 288 38.94 -2.17 -7.91
N ARG A 289 38.29 -2.11 -6.76
CA ARG A 289 38.87 -1.44 -5.58
C ARG A 289 39.68 -2.42 -4.75
#